data_8fee9997b2e89abf4e45061f3e0db184
#
_entry.id   8fee9997b2e89abf4e45061f3e0db184
#
_cell.length_a   1.000
_cell.length_b   1.000
_cell.length_c   1.000
_cell.angle_alpha   90.00
_cell.angle_beta   90.00
_cell.angle_gamma   90.00
#
_symmetry.space_group_name_H-M   'P 1'
#
loop_
_entity.id
_entity.type
_entity.pdbx_description
1 polymer ?
#
loop_
_entity_poly.entity_id
_entity_poly.type
_entity_poly.pdbx_seq_one_letter_code
_entity_poly.pdbx_strand_id
1 'polypeptide(L)'
;MRFVLDASVSLCWCFSDEQSAIADHAFALLQKDEEAIVPALWWFEIRNGVTLGVRRKRISEDEMTVFFARLSEMLIYIAPLPQTSAVFALAQRHRLSFYDAAYLELAQRENIALATLDQALARAAVAEDVPLIGA
;
A
#
# COMPACT_ATOMS: atom_id res chain seq x y z
N MET A 1 12.64 6.95 -8.49
CA MET A 1 11.18 7.06 -8.53
C MET A 1 10.62 6.81 -7.14
N ARG A 2 9.61 7.56 -6.73
CA ARG A 2 8.89 7.31 -5.47
C ARG A 2 7.44 7.02 -5.79
N PHE A 3 6.80 6.20 -4.98
CA PHE A 3 5.38 5.90 -5.14
C PHE A 3 4.75 5.56 -3.80
N VAL A 4 3.42 5.71 -3.71
CA VAL A 4 2.67 5.31 -2.51
C VAL A 4 2.28 3.85 -2.67
N LEU A 5 2.49 3.06 -1.62
CA LEU A 5 2.28 1.61 -1.61
C LEU A 5 1.13 1.26 -0.68
N ASP A 6 0.00 0.84 -1.26
CA ASP A 6 -1.14 0.36 -0.48
C ASP A 6 -0.85 -1.02 0.11
N ALA A 7 -1.37 -1.28 1.29
CA ALA A 7 -1.22 -2.58 1.96
C ALA A 7 -1.73 -3.75 1.12
N SER A 8 -2.76 -3.54 0.30
CA SER A 8 -3.28 -4.59 -0.59
C SER A 8 -2.20 -5.15 -1.52
N VAL A 9 -1.29 -4.28 -1.98
CA VAL A 9 -0.17 -4.68 -2.85
C VAL A 9 0.88 -5.45 -2.05
N SER A 10 1.28 -4.91 -0.90
CA SER A 10 2.32 -5.53 -0.06
C SER A 10 1.91 -6.91 0.43
N LEU A 11 0.64 -7.10 0.76
CA LEU A 11 0.14 -8.39 1.25
C LEU A 11 0.20 -9.49 0.18
N CYS A 12 0.14 -9.13 -1.11
CA CYS A 12 0.35 -10.10 -2.18
C CYS A 12 1.73 -10.75 -2.13
N TRP A 13 2.71 -10.02 -1.61
CA TRP A 13 4.08 -10.57 -1.51
C TRP A 13 4.21 -11.59 -0.38
N CYS A 14 3.28 -11.57 0.55
CA CYS A 14 3.25 -12.49 1.69
C CYS A 14 2.55 -13.80 1.36
N PHE A 15 1.49 -13.74 0.56
CA PHE A 15 0.62 -14.89 0.29
C PHE A 15 0.82 -15.42 -1.12
N SER A 16 1.32 -16.65 -1.24
CA SER A 16 1.67 -17.26 -2.53
C SER A 16 0.45 -17.51 -3.43
N ASP A 17 -0.75 -17.57 -2.86
CA ASP A 17 -2.00 -17.76 -3.61
C ASP A 17 -2.59 -16.44 -4.13
N GLU A 18 -1.99 -15.30 -3.79
CA GLU A 18 -2.40 -13.99 -4.28
C GLU A 18 -1.36 -13.50 -5.29
N GLN A 19 -1.74 -13.45 -6.56
CA GLN A 19 -0.86 -12.99 -7.62
C GLN A 19 -1.47 -11.79 -8.32
N SER A 20 -0.63 -10.81 -8.66
CA SER A 20 -1.05 -9.59 -9.32
C SER A 20 0.12 -8.99 -10.09
N ALA A 21 -0.13 -8.62 -11.35
CA ALA A 21 0.87 -7.94 -12.16
C ALA A 21 1.26 -6.58 -11.55
N ILE A 22 0.31 -5.89 -10.92
CA ILE A 22 0.59 -4.62 -10.21
C ILE A 22 1.53 -4.87 -9.03
N ALA A 23 1.25 -5.91 -8.23
CA ALA A 23 2.09 -6.24 -7.09
C ALA A 23 3.50 -6.65 -7.52
N ASP A 24 3.60 -7.41 -8.61
CA ASP A 24 4.90 -7.81 -9.17
C ASP A 24 5.70 -6.59 -9.65
N HIS A 25 5.03 -5.64 -10.31
CA HIS A 25 5.67 -4.42 -10.78
C HIS A 25 6.18 -3.57 -9.60
N ALA A 26 5.35 -3.37 -8.59
CA ALA A 26 5.75 -2.62 -7.40
C ALA A 26 6.92 -3.30 -6.68
N PHE A 27 6.90 -4.63 -6.58
CA PHE A 27 8.00 -5.40 -6.00
C PHE A 27 9.29 -5.18 -6.80
N ALA A 28 9.22 -5.25 -8.13
CA ALA A 28 10.37 -5.05 -9.00
C ALA A 28 10.98 -3.64 -8.83
N LEU A 29 10.13 -2.62 -8.66
CA LEU A 29 10.62 -1.26 -8.42
C LEU A 29 11.43 -1.20 -7.12
N LEU A 30 10.95 -1.81 -6.05
CA LEU A 30 11.64 -1.82 -4.77
C LEU A 30 12.93 -2.66 -4.82
N GLN A 31 12.99 -3.68 -5.67
CA GLN A 31 14.21 -4.44 -5.88
C GLN A 31 15.29 -3.65 -6.62
N LYS A 32 14.90 -2.58 -7.30
CA LYS A 32 15.83 -1.66 -7.98
C LYS A 32 16.16 -0.45 -7.12
N ASP A 33 15.94 -0.55 -5.82
CA ASP A 33 16.18 0.51 -4.83
C ASP A 33 15.35 1.77 -5.08
N GLU A 34 14.20 1.64 -5.73
CA GLU A 34 13.21 2.71 -5.75
C GLU A 34 12.55 2.80 -4.38
N GLU A 35 11.91 3.92 -4.08
CA GLU A 35 11.39 4.19 -2.76
C GLU A 35 9.86 4.17 -2.75
N ALA A 36 9.29 3.62 -1.67
CA ALA A 36 7.86 3.75 -1.39
C ALA A 36 7.67 4.61 -0.16
N ILE A 37 6.58 5.38 -0.15
CA ILE A 37 6.15 6.12 1.02
C ILE A 37 4.73 5.68 1.36
N VAL A 38 4.44 5.52 2.65
CA VAL A 38 3.18 4.95 3.12
C VAL A 38 2.62 5.77 4.28
N PRO A 39 1.29 5.80 4.44
CA PRO A 39 0.70 6.37 5.67
C PRO A 39 0.97 5.45 6.85
N ALA A 40 0.90 5.99 8.07
CA ALA A 40 1.18 5.22 9.28
C ALA A 40 0.30 3.98 9.41
N LEU A 41 -0.93 4.04 8.91
CA LEU A 41 -1.85 2.89 8.98
C LEU A 41 -1.33 1.66 8.22
N TRP A 42 -0.51 1.85 7.20
CA TRP A 42 0.10 0.75 6.44
C TRP A 42 0.86 -0.21 7.36
N TRP A 43 1.59 0.34 8.32
CA TRP A 43 2.36 -0.47 9.27
C TRP A 43 1.46 -1.45 10.01
N PHE A 44 0.29 -0.97 10.47
CA PHE A 44 -0.68 -1.80 11.19
C PHE A 44 -1.42 -2.76 10.25
N GLU A 45 -1.82 -2.29 9.08
CA GLU A 45 -2.55 -3.12 8.11
C GLU A 45 -1.74 -4.34 7.69
N ILE A 46 -0.44 -4.15 7.43
CA ILE A 46 0.43 -5.27 7.05
C ILE A 46 0.52 -6.28 8.18
N ARG A 47 0.75 -5.83 9.39
CA ARG A 47 0.87 -6.73 10.54
C ARG A 47 -0.44 -7.42 10.88
N ASN A 48 -1.54 -6.72 10.76
CA ASN A 48 -2.86 -7.33 10.95
C ASN A 48 -3.14 -8.40 9.89
N GLY A 49 -2.87 -8.10 8.62
CA GLY A 49 -3.07 -9.06 7.53
C GLY A 49 -2.24 -10.32 7.71
N VAL A 50 -0.97 -10.17 8.10
CA VAL A 50 -0.07 -11.30 8.35
C VAL A 50 -0.51 -12.09 9.59
N THR A 51 -0.92 -11.39 10.65
CA THR A 51 -1.44 -12.04 11.87
C THR A 51 -2.64 -12.93 11.56
N LEU A 52 -3.58 -12.42 10.77
CA LEU A 52 -4.74 -13.19 10.33
C LEU A 52 -4.34 -14.38 9.44
N GLY A 53 -3.35 -14.16 8.58
CA GLY A 53 -2.81 -15.22 7.71
C GLY A 53 -2.24 -16.38 8.51
N VAL A 54 -1.49 -16.10 9.58
CA VAL A 54 -0.94 -17.12 10.47
C VAL A 54 -2.08 -17.85 11.19
N ARG A 55 -3.04 -17.11 11.74
CA ARG A 55 -4.19 -17.72 12.44
C ARG A 55 -5.00 -18.64 11.53
N ARG A 56 -5.15 -18.28 10.28
CA ARG A 56 -5.90 -19.06 9.28
C ARG A 56 -5.04 -20.10 8.58
N LYS A 57 -3.80 -20.25 9.03
CA LYS A 57 -2.85 -21.24 8.49
C LYS A 57 -2.56 -21.05 7.00
N ARG A 58 -2.63 -19.80 6.52
CA ARG A 58 -2.23 -19.46 5.15
C ARG A 58 -0.71 -19.38 5.02
N ILE A 59 -0.04 -19.00 6.11
CA ILE A 59 1.43 -18.97 6.22
C ILE A 59 1.82 -19.45 7.61
N SER A 60 3.05 -19.95 7.75
CA SER A 60 3.64 -20.32 9.02
C SER A 60 4.30 -19.10 9.69
N GLU A 61 4.62 -19.23 10.97
CA GLU A 61 5.38 -18.20 11.69
C GLU A 61 6.78 -18.02 11.10
N ASP A 62 7.39 -19.09 10.60
CA ASP A 62 8.69 -19.00 9.95
C ASP A 62 8.61 -18.20 8.64
N GLU A 63 7.57 -18.44 7.85
CA GLU A 63 7.32 -17.67 6.62
C GLU A 63 7.05 -16.19 6.93
N MET A 64 6.32 -15.92 8.01
CA MET A 64 6.10 -14.55 8.50
C MET A 64 7.43 -13.85 8.81
N THR A 65 8.31 -14.55 9.52
CA THR A 65 9.62 -14.00 9.88
C THR A 65 10.44 -13.66 8.63
N VAL A 66 10.45 -14.55 7.64
CA VAL A 66 11.12 -14.32 6.35
C VAL A 66 10.52 -13.12 5.62
N PHE A 67 9.18 -13.02 5.60
CA PHE A 67 8.51 -11.90 4.95
C PHE A 67 8.91 -10.56 5.54
N PHE A 68 8.88 -10.44 6.87
CA PHE A 68 9.26 -9.18 7.52
C PHE A 68 10.73 -8.86 7.38
N ALA A 69 11.60 -9.87 7.33
CA ALA A 69 13.03 -9.65 7.08
C ALA A 69 13.24 -9.05 5.68
N ARG A 70 12.56 -9.58 4.67
CA ARG A 70 12.62 -9.04 3.30
C ARG A 70 12.04 -7.63 3.22
N LEU A 71 10.93 -7.41 3.90
CA LEU A 71 10.26 -6.10 3.90
C LEU A 71 11.17 -5.03 4.50
N SER A 72 11.94 -5.38 5.55
CA SER A 72 12.83 -4.44 6.23
C SER A 72 14.03 -4.01 5.36
N GLU A 73 14.34 -4.77 4.31
CA GLU A 73 15.41 -4.44 3.37
C GLU A 73 14.96 -3.46 2.28
N MET A 74 13.66 -3.25 2.14
CA MET A 74 13.09 -2.36 1.14
C MET A 74 13.07 -0.92 1.65
N LEU A 75 13.18 0.04 0.73
CA LEU A 75 13.13 1.46 1.05
C LEU A 75 11.67 1.91 1.15
N ILE A 76 11.03 1.59 2.27
CA ILE A 76 9.63 1.96 2.56
C ILE A 76 9.63 2.88 3.76
N TYR A 77 9.13 4.10 3.58
CA TYR A 77 9.14 5.14 4.59
C TYR A 77 7.74 5.53 5.01
N ILE A 78 7.55 5.72 6.31
CA ILE A 78 6.27 6.18 6.86
C ILE A 78 6.23 7.71 6.78
N ALA A 79 5.18 8.23 6.15
CA ALA A 79 5.00 9.67 5.98
C ALA A 79 4.52 10.32 7.28
N PRO A 80 4.78 11.62 7.46
CA PRO A 80 4.15 12.39 8.53
C PRO A 80 2.62 12.33 8.42
N LEU A 81 1.93 12.47 9.55
CA LEU A 81 0.47 12.45 9.58
C LEU A 81 -0.11 13.55 8.70
N PRO A 82 -1.22 13.26 8.02
CA PRO A 82 -1.89 14.24 7.17
C PRO A 82 -2.72 15.23 7.98
N GLN A 83 -3.22 16.27 7.30
CA GLN A 83 -4.25 17.11 7.86
C GLN A 83 -5.59 16.39 7.72
N THR A 84 -6.34 16.35 8.81
CA THR A 84 -7.64 15.67 8.86
C THR A 84 -8.59 16.15 7.78
N SER A 85 -8.66 17.46 7.54
CA SER A 85 -9.58 18.04 6.56
C SER A 85 -9.29 17.59 5.13
N ALA A 86 -8.02 17.42 4.77
CA ALA A 86 -7.63 16.98 3.43
C ALA A 86 -8.07 15.54 3.16
N VAL A 87 -7.85 14.66 4.13
CA VAL A 87 -8.27 13.25 4.01
C VAL A 87 -9.79 13.14 4.02
N PHE A 88 -10.45 13.88 4.93
CA PHE A 88 -11.91 13.86 5.04
C PHE A 88 -12.57 14.30 3.73
N ALA A 89 -12.07 15.35 3.08
CA ALA A 89 -12.62 15.84 1.84
C ALA A 89 -12.60 14.77 0.73
N LEU A 90 -11.49 14.05 0.62
CA LEU A 90 -11.36 12.96 -0.36
C LEU A 90 -12.28 11.78 -0.01
N ALA A 91 -12.36 11.44 1.27
CA ALA A 91 -13.23 10.36 1.74
C ALA A 91 -14.69 10.66 1.38
N GLN A 92 -15.16 11.89 1.60
CA GLN A 92 -16.53 12.30 1.29
C GLN A 92 -16.78 12.35 -0.21
N ARG A 93 -15.86 12.94 -0.97
CA ARG A 93 -16.01 13.10 -2.43
C ARG A 93 -16.13 11.77 -3.15
N HIS A 94 -15.33 10.79 -2.72
CA HIS A 94 -15.21 9.50 -3.42
C HIS A 94 -15.86 8.34 -2.65
N ARG A 95 -16.51 8.62 -1.52
CA ARG A 95 -17.12 7.61 -0.67
C ARG A 95 -16.13 6.51 -0.26
N LEU A 96 -14.93 6.93 0.07
CA LEU A 96 -13.90 6.05 0.57
C LEU A 96 -13.91 6.03 2.10
N SER A 97 -13.39 4.96 2.69
CA SER A 97 -13.06 5.00 4.10
C SER A 97 -11.99 6.08 4.33
N PHE A 98 -11.89 6.57 5.56
CA PHE A 98 -10.82 7.50 5.91
C PHE A 98 -9.45 6.87 5.65
N TYR A 99 -9.33 5.56 5.88
CA TYR A 99 -8.10 4.80 5.66
C TYR A 99 -7.67 4.79 4.19
N ASP A 100 -8.59 4.47 3.28
CA ASP A 100 -8.29 4.47 1.85
C ASP A 100 -8.01 5.88 1.34
N ALA A 101 -8.76 6.85 1.81
CA ALA A 101 -8.54 8.26 1.45
C ALA A 101 -7.17 8.76 1.90
N ALA A 102 -6.61 8.21 3.00
CA ALA A 102 -5.28 8.58 3.47
C ALA A 102 -4.19 8.21 2.45
N TYR A 103 -4.34 7.09 1.76
CA TYR A 103 -3.40 6.72 0.69
C TYR A 103 -3.48 7.69 -0.48
N LEU A 104 -4.68 8.06 -0.89
CA LEU A 104 -4.89 9.00 -1.98
C LEU A 104 -4.36 10.39 -1.64
N GLU A 105 -4.64 10.87 -0.42
CA GLU A 105 -4.13 12.15 0.05
C GLU A 105 -2.60 12.17 0.02
N LEU A 106 -1.96 11.10 0.47
CA LEU A 106 -0.49 11.03 0.48
C LEU A 106 0.08 11.13 -0.95
N ALA A 107 -0.52 10.44 -1.90
CA ALA A 107 -0.09 10.50 -3.30
C ALA A 107 -0.23 11.92 -3.87
N GLN A 108 -1.32 12.61 -3.55
CA GLN A 108 -1.51 14.01 -3.95
C GLN A 108 -0.51 14.93 -3.28
N ARG A 109 -0.34 14.80 -1.98
CA ARG A 109 0.57 15.64 -1.19
C ARG A 109 2.00 15.56 -1.70
N GLU A 110 2.44 14.37 -2.08
CA GLU A 110 3.80 14.13 -2.57
C GLU A 110 3.91 14.22 -4.09
N ASN A 111 2.79 14.36 -4.79
CA ASN A 111 2.73 14.42 -6.24
C ASN A 111 3.40 13.20 -6.90
N ILE A 112 3.02 12.01 -6.46
CA ILE A 112 3.59 10.74 -6.93
C ILE A 112 2.48 9.73 -7.24
N ALA A 113 2.86 8.63 -7.90
CA ALA A 113 1.93 7.56 -8.27
C ALA A 113 1.51 6.72 -7.07
N LEU A 114 0.39 6.02 -7.21
CA LEU A 114 -0.18 5.12 -6.22
C LEU A 114 -0.22 3.69 -6.76
N ALA A 115 0.25 2.75 -5.96
CA ALA A 115 0.11 1.31 -6.23
C ALA A 115 -0.98 0.74 -5.33
N THR A 116 -2.09 0.27 -5.90
CA THR A 116 -3.20 -0.31 -5.17
C THR A 116 -3.90 -1.39 -5.97
N LEU A 117 -4.48 -2.37 -5.28
CA LEU A 117 -5.37 -3.38 -5.87
C LEU A 117 -6.83 -3.07 -5.57
N ASP A 118 -7.11 -2.06 -4.76
CA ASP A 118 -8.48 -1.67 -4.44
C ASP A 118 -9.07 -0.86 -5.59
N GLN A 119 -10.18 -1.37 -6.17
CA GLN A 119 -10.76 -0.75 -7.36
C GLN A 119 -11.37 0.62 -7.07
N ALA A 120 -12.01 0.79 -5.90
CA ALA A 120 -12.59 2.07 -5.52
C ALA A 120 -11.52 3.13 -5.33
N LEU A 121 -10.42 2.77 -4.69
CA LEU A 121 -9.28 3.68 -4.50
C LEU A 121 -8.62 4.01 -5.84
N ALA A 122 -8.46 3.03 -6.73
CA ALA A 122 -7.91 3.26 -8.05
C ALA A 122 -8.77 4.23 -8.88
N ARG A 123 -10.10 4.06 -8.84
CA ARG A 123 -11.02 4.97 -9.53
C ARG A 123 -10.93 6.39 -8.98
N ALA A 124 -10.84 6.52 -7.67
CA ALA A 124 -10.69 7.83 -7.04
C ALA A 124 -9.36 8.50 -7.44
N ALA A 125 -8.28 7.72 -7.51
CA ALA A 125 -6.98 8.22 -7.96
C ALA A 125 -7.05 8.78 -9.38
N VAL A 126 -7.69 8.04 -10.30
CA VAL A 126 -7.89 8.51 -11.68
C VAL A 126 -8.68 9.82 -11.70
N ALA A 127 -9.76 9.91 -10.92
CA ALA A 127 -10.59 11.11 -10.84
C ALA A 127 -9.84 12.32 -10.30
N GLU A 128 -8.81 12.10 -9.46
CA GLU A 128 -7.98 13.15 -8.87
C GLU A 128 -6.67 13.38 -9.63
N ASP A 129 -6.55 12.80 -10.82
CA ASP A 129 -5.34 12.89 -11.65
C ASP A 129 -4.07 12.37 -10.96
N VAL A 130 -4.22 11.38 -10.09
CA VAL A 130 -3.10 10.68 -9.46
C VAL A 130 -2.72 9.49 -10.34
N PRO A 131 -1.48 9.42 -10.83
CA PRO A 131 -1.05 8.28 -11.64
C PRO A 131 -1.08 6.98 -10.84
N LEU A 132 -1.37 5.88 -11.53
CA LEU A 132 -1.35 4.54 -10.92
C LEU A 132 -0.13 3.76 -11.41
N ILE A 133 0.45 2.95 -10.51
CA ILE A 133 1.41 1.94 -10.93
C ILE A 133 0.62 0.88 -11.68
N GLY A 134 0.91 0.71 -12.96
CA GLY A 134 0.20 -0.22 -13.83
C GLY A 134 0.71 -1.65 -13.72
N ALA A 135 -0.02 -2.53 -14.35
CA ALA A 135 0.38 -3.92 -14.47
C ALA A 135 1.56 -4.07 -15.44
#